data_d197ec2827d1a03a8520dea408bfd78b
#
_entry.id   d197ec2827d1a03a8520dea408bfd78b
#
_cell.length_a   1.000
_cell.length_b   1.000
_cell.length_c   1.000
_cell.angle_alpha   90.00
_cell.angle_beta   90.00
_cell.angle_gamma   90.00
#
_symmetry.space_group_name_H-M   'P 1'
#
loop_
_entity.id
_entity.type
_entity.pdbx_description
1 polymer ?
#
loop_
_entity_poly.entity_id
_entity_poly.type
_entity_poly.pdbx_seq_one_letter_code
_entity_poly.pdbx_strand_id
1 'polypeptide(L)'
;MVPVDLELQRVLVERMDVATTRTQPKSLSLPNILTYARIAAIPVVIGCIYAQSILDYPLWLRWVAVAVFIAAGVTDYLDGYYARIWNQQSAFGRMLDPIADKLLVASCLLMLAADGIIHGWSLWAAMVILCREILVSGLREYLAALRVSVPVTRLAKWKTTIQLVAIGFLLAGEAGDMVVPVVTQIGLLLLWASAIFTMYTGYDYFRAGIHHLIKEDEG
;
A
#
# COMPACT_ATOMS: atom_id res chain seq x y z
N MET A 1 -28.61 -56.04 1.02
CA MET A 1 -27.38 -56.22 1.80
C MET A 1 -26.25 -55.73 0.93
N VAL A 2 -25.81 -54.49 1.12
CA VAL A 2 -24.72 -53.87 0.32
C VAL A 2 -23.42 -54.47 0.88
N PRO A 3 -22.49 -54.98 0.06
CA PRO A 3 -21.28 -55.55 0.53
C PRO A 3 -20.42 -54.46 1.22
N VAL A 4 -20.01 -54.71 2.47
CA VAL A 4 -19.20 -53.88 3.34
C VAL A 4 -17.91 -53.38 2.66
N ASP A 5 -17.44 -54.11 1.66
CA ASP A 5 -16.24 -53.84 0.90
C ASP A 5 -16.36 -52.58 -0.02
N LEU A 6 -17.55 -52.28 -0.53
CA LEU A 6 -17.80 -51.10 -1.37
C LEU A 6 -17.88 -49.81 -0.56
N GLU A 7 -18.35 -49.83 0.66
CA GLU A 7 -18.36 -48.68 1.56
C GLU A 7 -16.92 -48.35 2.04
N LEU A 8 -16.15 -49.38 2.36
CA LEU A 8 -14.74 -49.21 2.75
C LEU A 8 -13.89 -48.63 1.60
N GLN A 9 -14.13 -49.07 0.37
CA GLN A 9 -13.46 -48.51 -0.81
C GLN A 9 -13.87 -47.03 -1.08
N ARG A 10 -15.15 -46.68 -0.93
CA ARG A 10 -15.58 -45.30 -1.01
C ARG A 10 -14.94 -44.40 0.04
N VAL A 11 -14.91 -44.82 1.29
CA VAL A 11 -14.29 -44.06 2.39
C VAL A 11 -12.77 -43.93 2.20
N LEU A 12 -12.11 -44.97 1.66
CA LEU A 12 -10.68 -44.91 1.33
C LEU A 12 -10.38 -43.97 0.16
N VAL A 13 -11.20 -43.99 -0.90
CA VAL A 13 -11.06 -43.09 -2.04
C VAL A 13 -11.32 -41.63 -1.60
N GLU A 14 -12.34 -41.40 -0.79
CA GLU A 14 -12.67 -40.08 -0.27
C GLU A 14 -11.57 -39.55 0.69
N ARG A 15 -10.97 -40.42 1.49
CA ARG A 15 -9.79 -40.09 2.32
C ARG A 15 -8.53 -39.85 1.47
N MET A 16 -8.35 -40.59 0.39
CA MET A 16 -7.22 -40.38 -0.53
C MET A 16 -7.38 -39.08 -1.33
N ASP A 17 -8.60 -38.71 -1.76
CA ASP A 17 -8.88 -37.42 -2.41
C ASP A 17 -8.66 -36.23 -1.47
N VAL A 18 -9.04 -36.37 -0.19
CA VAL A 18 -8.75 -35.35 0.85
C VAL A 18 -7.24 -35.27 1.16
N ALA A 19 -6.50 -36.36 1.08
CA ALA A 19 -5.06 -36.38 1.34
C ALA A 19 -4.22 -35.90 0.14
N THR A 20 -4.73 -35.99 -1.09
CA THR A 20 -4.05 -35.54 -2.30
C THR A 20 -4.34 -34.08 -2.67
N THR A 21 -5.30 -33.43 -2.05
CA THR A 21 -5.36 -31.97 -2.07
C THR A 21 -4.19 -31.44 -1.24
N ARG A 22 -2.97 -31.47 -1.80
CA ARG A 22 -1.85 -30.66 -1.31
C ARG A 22 -2.31 -29.23 -1.25
N THR A 23 -2.81 -28.81 -0.11
CA THR A 23 -2.99 -27.41 0.20
C THR A 23 -1.59 -26.80 0.13
N GLN A 24 -1.26 -26.19 -0.99
CA GLN A 24 -0.12 -25.28 -1.11
C GLN A 24 -0.17 -24.40 0.15
N PRO A 25 0.93 -24.23 0.89
CA PRO A 25 0.91 -23.37 2.06
C PRO A 25 0.42 -22.00 1.59
N LYS A 26 -0.74 -21.57 2.07
CA LYS A 26 -1.40 -20.30 1.67
C LYS A 26 -0.50 -19.08 1.86
N SER A 27 0.60 -19.23 2.59
CA SER A 27 1.66 -18.23 2.77
C SER A 27 2.47 -17.92 1.50
N LEU A 28 2.57 -18.86 0.55
CA LEU A 28 3.29 -18.72 -0.72
C LEU A 28 2.35 -18.46 -1.91
N SER A 29 1.12 -18.00 -1.67
CA SER A 29 0.25 -17.56 -2.76
C SER A 29 0.85 -16.33 -3.47
N LEU A 30 0.63 -16.23 -4.77
CA LEU A 30 1.14 -15.12 -5.60
C LEU A 30 0.88 -13.73 -4.97
N PRO A 31 -0.33 -13.41 -4.47
CA PRO A 31 -0.58 -12.13 -3.80
C PRO A 31 0.36 -11.88 -2.60
N ASN A 32 0.61 -12.91 -1.77
CA ASN A 32 1.49 -12.75 -0.61
C ASN A 32 2.95 -12.49 -1.02
N ILE A 33 3.42 -13.15 -2.08
CA ILE A 33 4.78 -12.93 -2.61
C ILE A 33 4.93 -11.48 -3.08
N LEU A 34 3.91 -10.92 -3.75
CA LEU A 34 3.92 -9.53 -4.21
C LEU A 34 3.94 -8.53 -3.04
N THR A 35 3.20 -8.82 -1.96
CA THR A 35 3.27 -8.02 -0.72
C THR A 35 4.67 -8.07 -0.08
N TYR A 36 5.30 -9.26 -0.01
CA TYR A 36 6.68 -9.38 0.52
C TYR A 36 7.69 -8.65 -0.37
N ALA A 37 7.54 -8.74 -1.70
CA ALA A 37 8.38 -8.01 -2.63
C ALA A 37 8.27 -6.48 -2.44
N ARG A 38 7.06 -5.98 -2.16
CA ARG A 38 6.84 -4.56 -1.84
C ARG A 38 7.54 -4.15 -0.55
N ILE A 39 7.45 -4.95 0.50
CA ILE A 39 8.17 -4.69 1.77
C ILE A 39 9.69 -4.70 1.52
N ALA A 40 10.19 -5.63 0.72
CA ALA A 40 11.61 -5.69 0.35
C ALA A 40 12.03 -4.52 -0.55
N ALA A 41 11.14 -3.93 -1.35
CA ALA A 41 11.41 -2.75 -2.15
C ALA A 41 11.69 -1.50 -1.30
N ILE A 42 11.10 -1.39 -0.10
CA ILE A 42 11.26 -0.23 0.79
C ILE A 42 12.75 0.02 1.12
N PRO A 43 13.51 -0.92 1.70
CA PRO A 43 14.92 -0.69 2.00
C PRO A 43 15.77 -0.47 0.74
N VAL A 44 15.37 -1.00 -0.41
CA VAL A 44 16.08 -0.75 -1.68
C VAL A 44 15.90 0.70 -2.11
N VAL A 45 14.67 1.23 -2.11
CA VAL A 45 14.39 2.64 -2.46
C VAL A 45 15.12 3.57 -1.49
N ILE A 46 15.02 3.32 -0.18
CA ILE A 46 15.72 4.10 0.85
C ILE A 46 17.23 4.06 0.63
N GLY A 47 17.79 2.87 0.40
CA GLY A 47 19.22 2.67 0.18
C GLY A 47 19.75 3.40 -1.06
N CYS A 48 18.98 3.41 -2.16
CA CYS A 48 19.34 4.14 -3.37
C CYS A 48 19.38 5.67 -3.13
N ILE A 49 18.37 6.22 -2.44
CA ILE A 49 18.34 7.66 -2.12
C ILE A 49 19.43 8.01 -1.14
N TYR A 50 19.60 7.21 -0.07
CA TYR A 50 20.63 7.43 0.93
C TYR A 50 22.05 7.40 0.32
N ALA A 51 22.31 6.41 -0.54
CA ALA A 51 23.61 6.29 -1.20
C ALA A 51 23.88 7.51 -2.10
N GLN A 52 22.89 7.96 -2.88
CA GLN A 52 23.07 9.09 -3.77
C GLN A 52 23.18 10.41 -3.00
N SER A 53 22.33 10.68 -2.03
CA SER A 53 22.25 11.97 -1.33
C SER A 53 23.33 12.14 -0.26
N ILE A 54 23.66 11.09 0.50
CA ILE A 54 24.54 11.18 1.69
C ILE A 54 25.93 10.64 1.40
N LEU A 55 26.05 9.64 0.51
CA LEU A 55 27.33 9.04 0.15
C LEU A 55 27.89 9.52 -1.21
N ASP A 56 27.29 10.54 -1.82
CA ASP A 56 27.69 11.12 -3.11
C ASP A 56 27.83 10.11 -4.26
N TYR A 57 26.98 9.07 -4.25
CA TYR A 57 26.95 8.12 -5.35
C TYR A 57 26.27 8.72 -6.60
N PRO A 58 26.47 8.13 -7.79
CA PRO A 58 25.96 8.66 -9.06
C PRO A 58 24.45 8.83 -9.10
N LEU A 59 23.97 9.89 -9.73
CA LEU A 59 22.55 10.26 -9.88
C LEU A 59 21.65 9.19 -10.53
N TRP A 60 22.23 8.23 -11.29
CA TRP A 60 21.45 7.15 -11.87
C TRP A 60 20.75 6.27 -10.81
N LEU A 61 21.23 6.26 -9.54
CA LEU A 61 20.58 5.56 -8.44
C LEU A 61 19.17 6.08 -8.17
N ARG A 62 18.88 7.36 -8.46
CA ARG A 62 17.51 7.91 -8.38
C ARG A 62 16.58 7.24 -9.38
N TRP A 63 17.04 6.95 -10.58
CA TRP A 63 16.26 6.21 -11.57
C TRP A 63 15.98 4.77 -11.14
N VAL A 64 16.94 4.14 -10.44
CA VAL A 64 16.70 2.82 -9.82
C VAL A 64 15.64 2.93 -8.74
N ALA A 65 15.73 3.92 -7.85
CA ALA A 65 14.72 4.16 -6.82
C ALA A 65 13.32 4.38 -7.44
N VAL A 66 13.20 5.19 -8.49
CA VAL A 66 11.96 5.41 -9.24
C VAL A 66 11.44 4.11 -9.85
N ALA A 67 12.30 3.34 -10.51
CA ALA A 67 11.90 2.08 -11.14
C ALA A 67 11.38 1.07 -10.11
N VAL A 68 12.08 0.91 -8.98
CA VAL A 68 11.66 0.02 -7.89
C VAL A 68 10.36 0.50 -7.25
N PHE A 69 10.20 1.81 -7.05
CA PHE A 69 8.98 2.40 -6.51
C PHE A 69 7.78 2.18 -7.45
N ILE A 70 7.96 2.41 -8.76
CA ILE A 70 6.91 2.14 -9.77
C ILE A 70 6.57 0.65 -9.80
N ALA A 71 7.58 -0.23 -9.79
CA ALA A 71 7.35 -1.67 -9.75
C ALA A 71 6.56 -2.07 -8.50
N ALA A 72 6.87 -1.52 -7.33
CA ALA A 72 6.12 -1.75 -6.09
C ALA A 72 4.66 -1.27 -6.19
N GLY A 73 4.41 -0.11 -6.78
CA GLY A 73 3.05 0.39 -6.99
C GLY A 73 2.24 -0.42 -8.02
N VAL A 74 2.89 -0.89 -9.10
CA VAL A 74 2.25 -1.75 -10.10
C VAL A 74 1.94 -3.13 -9.50
N THR A 75 2.85 -3.71 -8.72
CA THR A 75 2.61 -4.99 -8.05
C THR A 75 1.44 -4.91 -7.05
N ASP A 76 1.27 -3.78 -6.34
CA ASP A 76 0.11 -3.53 -5.47
C ASP A 76 -1.21 -3.56 -6.24
N TYR A 77 -1.24 -2.91 -7.40
CA TYR A 77 -2.44 -2.94 -8.24
C TYR A 77 -2.76 -4.35 -8.74
N LEU A 78 -1.72 -5.11 -9.13
CA LEU A 78 -1.86 -6.46 -9.66
C LEU A 78 -2.28 -7.47 -8.58
N ASP A 79 -1.69 -7.42 -7.38
CA ASP A 79 -2.05 -8.35 -6.30
C ASP A 79 -3.50 -8.12 -5.82
N GLY A 80 -3.95 -6.86 -5.72
CA GLY A 80 -5.34 -6.52 -5.44
C GLY A 80 -6.31 -7.00 -6.52
N TYR A 81 -5.88 -7.07 -7.79
CA TYR A 81 -6.67 -7.62 -8.88
C TYR A 81 -6.73 -9.15 -8.84
N TYR A 82 -5.58 -9.83 -8.75
CA TYR A 82 -5.50 -11.29 -8.71
C TYR A 82 -6.11 -11.89 -7.44
N ALA A 83 -5.95 -11.22 -6.29
CA ALA A 83 -6.56 -11.64 -5.04
C ALA A 83 -8.09 -11.71 -5.10
N ARG A 84 -8.71 -10.78 -5.83
CA ARG A 84 -10.17 -10.78 -6.05
C ARG A 84 -10.64 -11.88 -6.99
N ILE A 85 -9.83 -12.23 -8.01
CA ILE A 85 -10.19 -13.28 -8.99
C ILE A 85 -10.02 -14.68 -8.39
N TRP A 86 -8.93 -14.90 -7.64
CA TRP A 86 -8.57 -16.26 -7.21
C TRP A 86 -8.99 -16.61 -5.78
N ASN A 87 -9.53 -15.64 -5.01
CA ASN A 87 -9.95 -15.85 -3.60
C ASN A 87 -8.84 -16.48 -2.71
N GLN A 88 -7.55 -16.24 -3.02
CA GLN A 88 -6.40 -16.93 -2.43
C GLN A 88 -5.61 -16.07 -1.42
N GLN A 89 -6.19 -15.02 -0.87
CA GLN A 89 -5.48 -14.24 0.16
C GLN A 89 -5.40 -15.01 1.47
N SER A 90 -4.19 -15.12 2.01
CA SER A 90 -3.99 -15.59 3.39
C SER A 90 -4.43 -14.52 4.39
N ALA A 91 -4.74 -14.94 5.63
CA ALA A 91 -5.04 -13.99 6.71
C ALA A 91 -3.85 -13.03 6.97
N PHE A 92 -2.63 -13.55 6.85
CA PHE A 92 -1.40 -12.78 7.03
C PHE A 92 -1.18 -11.76 5.91
N GLY A 93 -1.43 -12.12 4.63
CA GLY A 93 -1.36 -11.18 3.50
C GLY A 93 -2.35 -10.03 3.65
N ARG A 94 -3.61 -10.32 3.98
CA ARG A 94 -4.63 -9.28 4.23
C ARG A 94 -4.24 -8.27 5.31
N MET A 95 -3.49 -8.71 6.33
CA MET A 95 -2.98 -7.83 7.38
C MET A 95 -1.79 -6.99 6.89
N LEU A 96 -0.88 -7.60 6.12
CA LEU A 96 0.34 -6.94 5.67
C LEU A 96 0.13 -5.95 4.52
N ASP A 97 -0.81 -6.19 3.61
CA ASP A 97 -1.04 -5.32 2.45
C ASP A 97 -1.24 -3.84 2.85
N PRO A 98 -2.19 -3.49 3.74
CA PRO A 98 -2.39 -2.08 4.12
C PRO A 98 -1.22 -1.50 4.92
N ILE A 99 -0.40 -2.34 5.55
CA ILE A 99 0.81 -1.90 6.25
C ILE A 99 1.92 -1.59 5.26
N ALA A 100 2.17 -2.48 4.29
CA ALA A 100 3.22 -2.34 3.29
C ALA A 100 3.07 -1.05 2.46
N ASP A 101 1.84 -0.74 2.04
CA ASP A 101 1.52 0.50 1.31
C ASP A 101 1.89 1.74 2.09
N LYS A 102 1.49 1.82 3.35
CA LYS A 102 1.76 2.97 4.20
C LYS A 102 3.24 3.10 4.52
N LEU A 103 3.92 1.97 4.77
CA LEU A 103 5.35 1.97 5.01
C LEU A 103 6.12 2.47 3.79
N LEU A 104 5.75 2.06 2.57
CA LEU A 104 6.40 2.53 1.36
C LEU A 104 6.27 4.05 1.21
N VAL A 105 5.06 4.57 1.32
CA VAL A 105 4.79 6.02 1.22
C VAL A 105 5.49 6.79 2.34
N ALA A 106 5.37 6.35 3.59
CA ALA A 106 5.97 7.02 4.74
C ALA A 106 7.50 7.07 4.62
N SER A 107 8.11 5.94 4.25
CA SER A 107 9.56 5.85 4.08
C SER A 107 10.07 6.73 2.95
N CYS A 108 9.36 6.79 1.82
CA CYS A 108 9.72 7.68 0.72
C CYS A 108 9.61 9.16 1.11
N LEU A 109 8.51 9.57 1.76
CA LEU A 109 8.34 10.96 2.20
C LEU A 109 9.39 11.37 3.24
N LEU A 110 9.72 10.48 4.18
CA LEU A 110 10.75 10.71 5.18
C LEU A 110 12.13 10.87 4.54
N MET A 111 12.48 9.97 3.59
CA MET A 111 13.76 10.06 2.88
C MET A 111 13.85 11.30 2.00
N LEU A 112 12.79 11.68 1.29
CA LEU A 112 12.74 12.90 0.50
C LEU A 112 12.86 14.17 1.36
N ALA A 113 12.35 14.13 2.58
CA ALA A 113 12.55 15.20 3.56
C ALA A 113 14.01 15.23 4.07
N ALA A 114 14.62 14.08 4.37
CA ALA A 114 16.00 13.97 4.79
C ALA A 114 16.99 14.40 3.69
N ASP A 115 16.66 14.08 2.42
CA ASP A 115 17.38 14.46 1.21
C ASP A 115 17.27 15.97 0.89
N GLY A 116 16.35 16.69 1.54
CA GLY A 116 16.12 18.13 1.32
C GLY A 116 15.27 18.47 0.09
N ILE A 117 14.75 17.50 -0.66
CA ILE A 117 13.80 17.75 -1.75
C ILE A 117 12.49 18.29 -1.20
N ILE A 118 11.98 17.66 -0.14
CA ILE A 118 10.82 18.18 0.60
C ILE A 118 11.36 19.02 1.76
N HIS A 119 11.34 20.34 1.61
CA HIS A 119 11.82 21.27 2.61
C HIS A 119 10.86 22.44 2.84
N GLY A 120 11.11 23.25 3.86
CA GLY A 120 10.32 24.43 4.17
C GLY A 120 8.84 24.12 4.33
N TRP A 121 7.99 24.89 3.64
CA TRP A 121 6.53 24.73 3.69
C TRP A 121 6.04 23.37 3.15
N SER A 122 6.77 22.73 2.24
CA SER A 122 6.35 21.45 1.66
C SER A 122 6.43 20.30 2.68
N LEU A 123 7.15 20.45 3.79
CA LEU A 123 7.11 19.51 4.90
C LEU A 123 5.70 19.39 5.50
N TRP A 124 4.94 20.48 5.54
CA TRP A 124 3.55 20.44 6.02
C TRP A 124 2.67 19.55 5.16
N ALA A 125 2.83 19.59 3.83
CA ALA A 125 2.09 18.72 2.93
C ALA A 125 2.41 17.24 3.20
N ALA A 126 3.68 16.89 3.37
CA ALA A 126 4.11 15.53 3.71
C ALA A 126 3.56 15.08 5.07
N MET A 127 3.64 15.94 6.10
CA MET A 127 3.10 15.64 7.43
C MET A 127 1.58 15.42 7.40
N VAL A 128 0.84 16.28 6.71
CA VAL A 128 -0.62 16.14 6.56
C VAL A 128 -0.97 14.81 5.91
N ILE A 129 -0.27 14.43 4.86
CA ILE A 129 -0.46 13.14 4.19
C ILE A 129 -0.23 11.99 5.17
N LEU A 130 0.91 11.98 5.88
CA LEU A 130 1.27 10.91 6.82
C LEU A 130 0.28 10.78 7.98
N CYS A 131 -0.02 11.90 8.65
CA CYS A 131 -0.95 11.92 9.78
C CYS A 131 -2.33 11.38 9.35
N ARG A 132 -2.82 11.86 8.21
CA ARG A 132 -4.12 11.41 7.70
C ARG A 132 -4.11 9.93 7.30
N GLU A 133 -3.04 9.44 6.67
CA GLU A 133 -2.93 8.02 6.31
C GLU A 133 -3.04 7.12 7.55
N ILE A 134 -2.37 7.50 8.63
CA ILE A 134 -2.41 6.75 9.89
C ILE A 134 -3.80 6.86 10.53
N LEU A 135 -4.34 8.08 10.67
CA LEU A 135 -5.63 8.33 11.32
C LEU A 135 -6.78 7.61 10.61
N VAL A 136 -6.90 7.78 9.29
CA VAL A 136 -8.00 7.16 8.54
C VAL A 136 -7.86 5.64 8.47
N SER A 137 -6.63 5.12 8.50
CA SER A 137 -6.42 3.68 8.58
C SER A 137 -6.89 3.12 9.92
N GLY A 138 -6.45 3.72 11.04
CA GLY A 138 -6.88 3.30 12.37
C GLY A 138 -8.40 3.38 12.53
N LEU A 139 -9.01 4.48 12.06
CA LEU A 139 -10.46 4.63 12.09
C LEU A 139 -11.17 3.56 11.24
N ARG A 140 -10.66 3.23 10.06
CA ARG A 140 -11.23 2.18 9.21
C ARG A 140 -11.13 0.80 9.86
N GLU A 141 -10.01 0.46 10.48
CA GLU A 141 -9.82 -0.80 11.18
C GLU A 141 -10.75 -0.91 12.38
N TYR A 142 -10.90 0.18 13.14
CA TYR A 142 -11.82 0.24 14.28
C TYR A 142 -13.29 0.05 13.83
N LEU A 143 -13.74 0.77 12.81
CA LEU A 143 -15.10 0.64 12.26
C LEU A 143 -15.35 -0.76 11.67
N ALA A 144 -14.34 -1.38 11.06
CA ALA A 144 -14.43 -2.75 10.56
C ALA A 144 -14.61 -3.76 11.71
N ALA A 145 -13.97 -3.55 12.86
CA ALA A 145 -14.16 -4.37 14.05
C ALA A 145 -15.60 -4.27 14.59
N LEU A 146 -16.22 -3.10 14.46
CA LEU A 146 -17.63 -2.86 14.79
C LEU A 146 -18.61 -3.29 13.68
N ARG A 147 -18.12 -3.93 12.61
CA ARG A 147 -18.90 -4.34 11.43
C ARG A 147 -19.59 -3.18 10.68
N VAL A 148 -19.10 -1.96 10.87
CA VAL A 148 -19.58 -0.77 10.15
C VAL A 148 -18.78 -0.61 8.87
N SER A 149 -19.44 -0.71 7.71
CA SER A 149 -18.80 -0.49 6.41
C SER A 149 -18.94 0.96 5.97
N VAL A 150 -17.83 1.67 5.86
CA VAL A 150 -17.81 3.01 5.27
C VAL A 150 -17.47 2.88 3.78
N PRO A 151 -18.36 3.31 2.87
CA PRO A 151 -18.12 3.17 1.43
C PRO A 151 -16.92 4.00 0.98
N VAL A 152 -16.04 3.38 0.19
CA VAL A 152 -14.88 4.05 -0.39
C VAL A 152 -15.33 4.94 -1.56
N THR A 153 -15.17 6.24 -1.44
CA THR A 153 -15.53 7.19 -2.48
C THR A 153 -14.57 7.09 -3.69
N ARG A 154 -15.03 7.46 -4.89
CA ARG A 154 -14.18 7.54 -6.09
C ARG A 154 -12.99 8.50 -5.89
N LEU A 155 -13.19 9.56 -5.11
CA LEU A 155 -12.15 10.53 -4.76
C LEU A 155 -10.99 9.92 -3.98
N ALA A 156 -11.25 8.91 -3.15
CA ALA A 156 -10.21 8.20 -2.41
C ALA A 156 -9.22 7.44 -3.34
N LYS A 157 -9.67 6.98 -4.51
CA LYS A 157 -8.80 6.35 -5.52
C LYS A 157 -7.90 7.39 -6.21
N TRP A 158 -8.46 8.51 -6.62
CA TRP A 158 -7.71 9.59 -7.26
C TRP A 158 -6.63 10.17 -6.35
N LYS A 159 -6.94 10.35 -5.07
CA LYS A 159 -5.99 10.79 -4.06
C LYS A 159 -4.73 9.92 -4.04
N THR A 160 -4.89 8.59 -3.94
CA THR A 160 -3.75 7.66 -3.87
C THR A 160 -2.92 7.70 -5.16
N THR A 161 -3.57 7.78 -6.31
CA THR A 161 -2.86 7.89 -7.59
C THR A 161 -2.04 9.18 -7.66
N ILE A 162 -2.62 10.34 -7.33
CA ILE A 162 -1.91 11.63 -7.33
C ILE A 162 -0.72 11.59 -6.36
N GLN A 163 -0.90 11.01 -5.18
CA GLN A 163 0.14 10.86 -4.17
C GLN A 163 1.32 9.99 -4.66
N LEU A 164 1.03 8.83 -5.28
CA LEU A 164 2.09 7.97 -5.82
C LEU A 164 2.82 8.65 -6.99
N VAL A 165 2.10 9.33 -7.86
CA VAL A 165 2.71 10.10 -8.96
C VAL A 165 3.59 11.21 -8.39
N ALA A 166 3.12 11.98 -7.40
CA ALA A 166 3.91 13.02 -6.74
C ALA A 166 5.22 12.47 -6.18
N ILE A 167 5.16 11.36 -5.44
CA ILE A 167 6.35 10.71 -4.88
C ILE A 167 7.28 10.23 -6.00
N GLY A 168 6.77 9.65 -7.08
CA GLY A 168 7.58 9.23 -8.23
C GLY A 168 8.37 10.39 -8.87
N PHE A 169 7.74 11.55 -9.05
CA PHE A 169 8.41 12.77 -9.53
C PHE A 169 9.47 13.26 -8.54
N LEU A 170 9.18 13.26 -7.24
CA LEU A 170 10.12 13.70 -6.22
C LEU A 170 11.30 12.73 -6.05
N LEU A 171 11.09 11.44 -6.22
CA LEU A 171 12.17 10.44 -6.22
C LEU A 171 13.15 10.65 -7.38
N ALA A 172 12.64 11.03 -8.57
CA ALA A 172 13.49 11.41 -9.69
C ALA A 172 14.34 12.64 -9.35
N GLY A 173 13.75 13.63 -8.68
CA GLY A 173 14.44 14.81 -8.14
C GLY A 173 15.41 15.44 -9.14
N GLU A 174 16.67 15.66 -8.70
CA GLU A 174 17.73 16.25 -9.53
C GLU A 174 18.00 15.46 -10.82
N ALA A 175 17.94 14.12 -10.77
CA ALA A 175 18.13 13.32 -11.97
C ALA A 175 17.00 13.53 -13.00
N GLY A 176 15.80 13.79 -12.52
CA GLY A 176 14.64 14.17 -13.34
C GLY A 176 14.79 15.58 -13.90
N ASP A 177 15.25 16.54 -13.09
CA ASP A 177 15.43 17.94 -13.49
C ASP A 177 16.54 18.11 -14.55
N MET A 178 17.50 17.19 -14.62
CA MET A 178 18.48 17.15 -15.70
C MET A 178 17.86 16.79 -17.06
N VAL A 179 16.75 16.03 -17.07
CA VAL A 179 16.05 15.63 -18.30
C VAL A 179 14.97 16.67 -18.64
N VAL A 180 14.20 17.07 -17.64
CA VAL A 180 13.13 18.08 -17.78
C VAL A 180 13.20 19.03 -16.58
N PRO A 181 13.58 20.30 -16.75
CA PRO A 181 13.94 21.24 -15.68
C PRO A 181 12.82 21.63 -14.69
N VAL A 182 11.72 20.91 -14.63
CA VAL A 182 10.56 21.21 -13.76
C VAL A 182 10.01 19.98 -13.04
N VAL A 183 10.70 18.84 -13.11
CA VAL A 183 10.23 17.55 -12.53
C VAL A 183 10.01 17.68 -11.03
N THR A 184 10.96 18.20 -10.29
CA THR A 184 10.84 18.41 -8.83
C THR A 184 9.71 19.38 -8.49
N GLN A 185 9.55 20.47 -9.25
CA GLN A 185 8.47 21.45 -9.02
C GLN A 185 7.08 20.85 -9.27
N ILE A 186 6.93 20.04 -10.33
CA ILE A 186 5.70 19.29 -10.59
C ILE A 186 5.41 18.33 -9.44
N GLY A 187 6.44 17.61 -8.97
CA GLY A 187 6.32 16.72 -7.82
C GLY A 187 5.82 17.43 -6.56
N LEU A 188 6.37 18.59 -6.24
CA LEU A 188 5.93 19.40 -5.09
C LEU A 188 4.50 19.92 -5.25
N LEU A 189 4.11 20.37 -6.45
CA LEU A 189 2.73 20.78 -6.73
C LEU A 189 1.75 19.62 -6.56
N LEU A 190 2.09 18.45 -7.07
CA LEU A 190 1.28 17.23 -6.91
C LEU A 190 1.22 16.77 -5.44
N LEU A 191 2.30 16.96 -4.68
CA LEU A 191 2.32 16.68 -3.24
C LEU A 191 1.31 17.56 -2.49
N TRP A 192 1.28 18.87 -2.78
CA TRP A 192 0.31 19.78 -2.20
C TRP A 192 -1.13 19.47 -2.65
N ALA A 193 -1.34 19.16 -3.92
CA ALA A 193 -2.64 18.71 -4.41
C ALA A 193 -3.09 17.45 -3.66
N SER A 194 -2.19 16.46 -3.49
CA SER A 194 -2.47 15.25 -2.72
C SER A 194 -2.80 15.56 -1.25
N ALA A 195 -2.10 16.50 -0.61
CA ALA A 195 -2.39 16.92 0.76
C ALA A 195 -3.80 17.52 0.89
N ILE A 196 -4.22 18.37 -0.05
CA ILE A 196 -5.55 18.96 -0.08
C ILE A 196 -6.64 17.89 -0.28
N PHE A 197 -6.46 17.01 -1.28
CA PHE A 197 -7.40 15.92 -1.53
C PHE A 197 -7.49 14.95 -0.36
N THR A 198 -6.37 14.68 0.31
CA THR A 198 -6.33 13.78 1.45
C THR A 198 -7.03 14.37 2.67
N MET A 199 -6.94 15.68 2.89
CA MET A 199 -7.68 16.38 3.95
C MET A 199 -9.19 16.33 3.69
N TYR A 200 -9.61 16.67 2.48
CA TYR A 200 -11.03 16.63 2.10
C TYR A 200 -11.63 15.23 2.32
N THR A 201 -11.00 14.19 1.76
CA THR A 201 -11.47 12.81 1.93
C THR A 201 -11.36 12.31 3.36
N GLY A 202 -10.38 12.79 4.13
CA GLY A 202 -10.21 12.47 5.55
C GLY A 202 -11.37 13.03 6.39
N TYR A 203 -11.77 14.26 6.13
CA TYR A 203 -12.90 14.88 6.81
C TYR A 203 -14.21 14.09 6.62
N ASP A 204 -14.49 13.63 5.39
CA ASP A 204 -15.67 12.80 5.10
C ASP A 204 -15.67 11.49 5.91
N TYR A 205 -14.50 10.81 5.99
CA TYR A 205 -14.36 9.60 6.81
C TYR A 205 -14.54 9.87 8.29
N PHE A 206 -13.98 10.96 8.78
CA PHE A 206 -14.07 11.34 10.19
C PHE A 206 -15.51 11.66 10.58
N ARG A 207 -16.21 12.44 9.75
CA ARG A 207 -17.62 12.79 9.96
C ARG A 207 -18.52 11.55 9.98
N ALA A 208 -18.32 10.63 9.01
CA ALA A 208 -19.08 9.40 8.94
C ALA A 208 -18.79 8.48 10.16
N GLY A 209 -17.52 8.36 10.56
CA GLY A 209 -17.11 7.54 11.71
C GLY A 209 -17.65 8.05 13.02
N ILE A 210 -17.51 9.35 13.31
CA ILE A 210 -18.00 9.96 14.55
C ILE A 210 -19.53 9.83 14.70
N HIS A 211 -20.26 10.00 13.60
CA HIS A 211 -21.72 9.86 13.66
C HIS A 211 -22.19 8.45 14.08
N HIS A 212 -21.43 7.42 13.72
CA HIS A 212 -21.71 6.06 14.17
C HIS A 212 -21.35 5.84 15.64
N LEU A 213 -20.22 6.41 16.10
CA LEU A 213 -19.76 6.28 17.48
C LEU A 213 -20.73 6.95 18.46
N ILE A 214 -21.19 8.16 18.16
CA ILE A 214 -22.14 8.88 19.02
C ILE A 214 -23.47 8.11 19.16
N LYS A 215 -23.93 7.46 18.09
CA LYS A 215 -25.16 6.65 18.15
C LYS A 215 -25.02 5.38 18.98
N GLU A 216 -23.80 4.84 19.09
CA GLU A 216 -23.51 3.63 19.88
C GLU A 216 -23.43 3.95 21.38
N ASP A 217 -22.94 5.15 21.73
CA ASP A 217 -22.89 5.62 23.13
C ASP A 217 -24.26 6.06 23.67
N GLU A 218 -25.26 6.34 22.81
CA GLU A 218 -26.61 6.76 23.19
C GLU A 218 -27.60 5.58 23.27
N GLY A 219 -27.23 4.35 22.92
CA GLY A 219 -28.09 3.14 22.90
C GLY A 219 -27.66 2.09 23.88
#